data_a1ba5660dded89fb063adec782a07f69
#
_entry.id   a1ba5660dded89fb063adec782a07f69
#
_cell.length_a   1.000
_cell.length_b   1.000
_cell.length_c   1.000
_cell.angle_alpha   90.00
_cell.angle_beta   90.00
_cell.angle_gamma   90.00
#
_symmetry.space_group_name_H-M   'P 1'
#
loop_
_entity.id
_entity.type
_entity.pdbx_description
1 polymer ?
#
loop_
_entity_poly.entity_id
_entity_poly.type
_entity_poly.pdbx_seq_one_letter_code
_entity_poly.pdbx_strand_id
1 'polypeptide(L)' 'MFTKNTKYNFSVIIEQDEDGFVASCPELQGCYSQGETYEEVMENIKDAISLNLEELLAEKQEIPAQHPVSLSMVSVMV' A
#
# COMPACT_ATOMS: atom_id res chain seq x y z
N MET A 1 10.29 -10.91 -27.59
CA MET A 1 9.39 -10.60 -26.65
C MET A 1 9.48 -9.16 -26.24
N PHE A 2 8.61 -8.69 -25.51
CA PHE A 2 8.60 -7.30 -25.19
C PHE A 2 8.16 -7.12 -23.75
N THR A 3 8.54 -5.99 -23.21
CA THR A 3 8.24 -5.67 -21.86
C THR A 3 7.13 -4.64 -21.82
N LYS A 4 6.20 -4.87 -20.93
CA LYS A 4 5.15 -3.94 -20.75
C LYS A 4 5.29 -3.28 -19.41
N ASN A 5 5.38 -1.99 -19.40
CA ASN A 5 5.40 -1.22 -18.16
C ASN A 5 3.98 -0.81 -17.84
N THR A 6 3.34 -1.59 -17.00
CA THR A 6 2.00 -1.30 -16.59
C THR A 6 2.03 -0.56 -15.27
N LYS A 7 1.30 0.52 -15.21
CA LYS A 7 1.23 1.32 -14.00
C LYS A 7 0.02 0.92 -13.18
N TYR A 8 0.26 0.59 -11.93
CA TYR A 8 -0.81 0.25 -11.00
C TYR A 8 -0.87 1.33 -9.93
N ASN A 9 -2.08 1.67 -9.52
CA ASN A 9 -2.29 2.63 -8.47
C ASN A 9 -2.95 1.95 -7.29
N PHE A 10 -2.32 2.05 -6.14
CA PHE A 10 -2.85 1.44 -4.92
C PHE A 10 -2.97 2.51 -3.85
N SER A 11 -3.94 2.31 -2.99
CA SER A 11 -4.14 3.21 -1.86
C SER A 11 -3.18 2.85 -0.74
N VAL A 12 -2.70 3.86 -0.06
CA VAL A 12 -1.83 3.65 1.09
C VAL A 12 -2.40 4.48 2.23
N ILE A 13 -2.59 3.83 3.38
CA ILE A 13 -3.04 4.49 4.58
C ILE A 13 -1.86 4.60 5.52
N ILE A 14 -1.56 5.82 5.96
CA ILE A 14 -0.41 6.06 6.81
C ILE A 14 -0.89 6.56 8.15
N GLU A 15 -0.42 5.92 9.21
CA GLU A 15 -0.73 6.32 10.58
C GLU A 15 0.57 6.61 11.30
N GLN A 16 0.52 7.61 12.15
CA GLN A 16 1.67 8.01 12.95
C GLN A 16 1.37 7.76 14.42
N ASP A 17 2.34 7.19 15.12
CA ASP A 17 2.25 7.03 16.56
C ASP A 17 3.54 7.50 17.20
N GLU A 18 3.74 7.15 18.47
CA GLU A 18 4.91 7.63 19.19
C GLU A 18 6.22 7.07 18.65
N ASP A 19 6.15 5.91 18.02
CA ASP A 19 7.35 5.22 17.57
C ASP A 19 7.67 5.47 16.10
N GLY A 20 6.79 6.17 15.39
CA GLY A 20 7.04 6.45 13.99
C GLY A 20 5.78 6.31 13.15
N PHE A 21 5.96 5.77 11.95
CA PHE A 21 4.87 5.68 10.97
C PHE A 21 4.63 4.25 10.57
N VAL A 22 3.37 3.92 10.34
CA VAL A 22 2.96 2.63 9.80
C VAL A 22 2.12 2.88 8.56
N ALA A 23 2.40 2.14 7.51
CA ALA A 23 1.64 2.25 6.26
C ALA A 23 1.06 0.90 5.90
N SER A 24 -0.12 0.94 5.30
CA SER A 24 -0.77 -0.27 4.84
C SER A 24 -1.40 -0.03 3.48
N CYS A 25 -1.54 -1.11 2.72
CA CYS A 25 -2.18 -1.08 1.42
C CYS A 25 -3.43 -1.94 1.50
N PRO A 26 -4.62 -1.33 1.57
CA PRO A 26 -5.84 -2.11 1.79
C PRO A 26 -6.14 -3.09 0.67
N GLU A 27 -5.72 -2.81 -0.55
CA GLU A 27 -6.01 -3.69 -1.67
C GLU A 27 -5.17 -4.96 -1.67
N LEU A 28 -4.07 -4.97 -0.92
CA LEU A 28 -3.19 -6.12 -0.89
C LEU A 28 -3.13 -6.66 0.52
N GLN A 29 -3.57 -7.89 0.68
CA GLN A 29 -3.66 -8.49 2.00
C GLN A 29 -2.28 -8.65 2.61
N GLY A 30 -2.15 -8.19 3.86
CA GLY A 30 -0.88 -8.33 4.58
C GLY A 30 0.22 -7.41 4.11
N CYS A 31 -0.10 -6.42 3.30
CA CYS A 31 0.92 -5.51 2.79
C CYS A 31 0.98 -4.27 3.67
N TYR A 32 2.05 -4.17 4.46
CA TYR A 32 2.25 -3.01 5.30
C TYR A 32 3.73 -2.85 5.58
N SER A 33 4.08 -1.68 6.09
CA SER A 33 5.45 -1.39 6.43
C SER A 33 5.48 -0.34 7.53
N GLN A 34 6.68 0.00 7.97
CA GLN A 34 6.84 1.02 8.98
C GLN A 34 8.12 1.80 8.70
N GLY A 35 8.23 2.94 9.33
CA GLY A 35 9.40 3.78 9.18
C GLY A 35 9.43 4.84 10.26
N GLU A 36 10.58 5.47 10.43
CA GLU A 36 10.72 6.50 11.44
C GLU A 36 10.32 7.87 10.93
N THR A 37 10.28 8.03 9.60
CA THR A 37 9.84 9.27 8.99
C THR A 37 8.79 8.96 7.93
N TYR A 38 8.08 10.02 7.54
CA TYR A 38 7.08 9.86 6.49
C TYR A 38 7.73 9.39 5.19
N GLU A 39 8.86 9.97 4.84
CA GLU A 39 9.55 9.58 3.62
C GLU A 39 9.99 8.13 3.67
N GLU A 40 10.48 7.72 4.82
CA GLU A 40 10.95 6.35 4.96
C GLU A 40 9.80 5.34 4.83
N VAL A 41 8.67 5.62 5.49
CA VAL A 41 7.56 4.68 5.42
C VAL A 41 6.98 4.64 4.01
N MET A 42 7.02 5.75 3.28
CA MET A 42 6.55 5.76 1.90
C MET A 42 7.43 4.89 1.01
N GLU A 43 8.74 5.00 1.18
CA GLU A 43 9.65 4.15 0.42
C GLU A 43 9.45 2.69 0.77
N ASN A 44 9.29 2.41 2.05
CA ASN A 44 9.15 1.03 2.50
C ASN A 44 7.84 0.41 2.01
N ILE A 45 6.74 1.15 2.04
CA ILE A 45 5.49 0.59 1.57
C ILE A 45 5.51 0.40 0.05
N LYS A 46 6.20 1.28 -0.65
CA LYS A 46 6.34 1.14 -2.08
C LYS A 46 7.08 -0.15 -2.42
N ASP A 47 8.14 -0.43 -1.69
CA ASP A 47 8.89 -1.67 -1.89
C ASP A 47 8.04 -2.89 -1.57
N ALA A 48 7.26 -2.80 -0.48
CA ALA A 48 6.40 -3.92 -0.09
C ALA A 48 5.35 -4.20 -1.16
N ILE A 49 4.77 -3.14 -1.72
CA ILE A 49 3.78 -3.31 -2.78
C ILE A 49 4.44 -3.92 -4.01
N SER A 50 5.63 -3.47 -4.37
CA SER A 50 6.34 -4.00 -5.51
C SER A 50 6.60 -5.49 -5.37
N LEU A 51 7.04 -5.90 -4.19
CA LEU A 51 7.29 -7.32 -3.94
C LEU A 51 6.02 -8.14 -4.03
N ASN A 52 4.93 -7.61 -3.50
CA ASN A 52 3.64 -8.29 -3.59
C ASN A 52 3.23 -8.49 -5.04
N LEU A 53 3.38 -7.44 -5.85
CA LEU A 53 3.01 -7.52 -7.25
C LEU A 53 3.87 -8.52 -8.00
N GLU A 54 5.17 -8.52 -7.71
CA GLU A 54 6.06 -9.46 -8.36
C GLU A 54 5.66 -10.90 -8.05
N GLU A 55 5.29 -11.16 -6.81
CA GLU A 55 4.85 -12.48 -6.42
C GLU A 55 3.57 -12.89 -7.13
N LEU A 56 2.61 -11.99 -7.17
CA LEU A 56 1.34 -12.29 -7.83
C LEU A 56 1.55 -12.57 -9.31
N LEU A 57 2.40 -11.78 -9.95
CA LEU A 57 2.66 -11.96 -11.37
C LEU A 57 3.43 -13.25 -11.62
N ALA A 58 4.39 -13.59 -10.75
CA ALA A 58 5.15 -14.81 -10.90
C ALA A 58 4.26 -16.03 -10.74
N GLU A 59 3.27 -15.96 -9.89
CA GLU A 59 2.35 -17.06 -9.68
C GLU A 59 1.15 -17.02 -10.61
N LYS A 60 1.14 -16.05 -11.51
CA LYS A 60 0.07 -15.88 -12.48
C LYS A 60 -1.29 -15.69 -11.83
N GLN A 61 -1.26 -15.05 -10.68
CA GLN A 61 -2.50 -14.70 -9.98
C GLN A 61 -2.96 -13.34 -10.44
N GLU A 62 -4.25 -13.11 -10.25
CA GLU A 62 -4.82 -11.82 -10.63
C GLU A 62 -4.38 -10.73 -9.70
N ILE A 63 -4.09 -9.57 -10.27
CA ILE A 63 -3.85 -8.37 -9.47
C ILE A 63 -5.21 -7.91 -8.95
N PRO A 64 -5.32 -7.63 -7.65
CA PRO A 64 -6.61 -7.17 -7.11
C PRO A 64 -7.11 -5.93 -7.83
N ALA A 65 -8.42 -5.85 -7.97
CA ALA A 65 -9.03 -4.70 -8.61
C ALA A 65 -8.74 -3.45 -7.81
N GLN A 66 -8.47 -2.37 -8.53
CA GLN A 66 -8.14 -1.10 -7.89
C GLN A 66 -9.39 -0.27 -7.77
N HIS A 67 -9.93 -0.18 -6.58
CA HIS A 67 -11.13 0.59 -6.31
C HIS A 67 -10.77 1.88 -5.60
N PRO A 68 -11.54 2.92 -5.84
CA PRO A 68 -11.31 4.16 -5.11
C PRO A 68 -11.48 3.94 -3.60
N VAL A 69 -10.57 4.50 -2.85
CA VAL A 69 -10.62 4.41 -1.39
C VAL A 69 -10.58 5.84 -0.86
N SER A 70 -11.42 6.12 0.12
CA SER A 70 -11.41 7.42 0.73
C SER A 70 -11.33 7.27 2.24
N LEU A 71 -10.72 8.25 2.87
CA LEU A 71 -10.63 8.34 4.31
C LEU A 71 -11.44 9.54 4.74
N SER A 72 -12.34 9.31 5.67
CA SER A 72 -13.19 10.40 6.17
C SER A 72 -13.14 10.42 7.68
N MET A 73 -13.32 11.60 8.23
CA MET A 73 -13.41 11.77 9.66
C MET A 73 -14.81 12.17 10.02
N VAL A 74 -15.36 11.55 11.05
CA VAL A 74 -16.70 11.83 11.50
C VAL A 74 -16.64 12.17 12.98
N SER A 75 -17.22 13.27 13.34
CA SER A 75 -17.29 13.67 14.75
C SER A 75 -18.63 13.25 15.31
N VAL A 76 -18.58 12.61 16.45
CA VAL A 76 -19.79 12.14 17.13
C VAL A 76 -19.76 12.66 18.55
N MET A 77 -20.89 13.20 18.97
CA MET A 77 -21.03 13.70 20.32
C MET A 77 -21.90 12.74 21.12
N VAL A 78 -21.40 12.35 22.28
CA VAL A 78 -22.14 11.43 23.14
C VAL A 78 -22.31 12.03 24.52
#